data_311c502f8fb3151626b6a05934a6d57e
#
_entry.id   311c502f8fb3151626b6a05934a6d57e
#
_cell.length_a   1.000
_cell.length_b   1.000
_cell.length_c   1.000
_cell.angle_alpha   90.00
_cell.angle_beta   90.00
_cell.angle_gamma   90.00
#
_symmetry.space_group_name_H-M   'P 1'
#
loop_
_entity.id
_entity.type
_entity.pdbx_description
1 polymer ?
#
loop_
_entity_poly.entity_id
_entity_poly.type
_entity_poly.pdbx_seq_one_letter_code
_entity_poly.pdbx_strand_id
1 'polypeptide(L)'
;AVVTGLFKSEENVVNHMKSIYEVVKEYGFNGELMYFGCEVNSEDALIELSKLGKFSLIYALDNFSKRELLLSKTKSLITVNDARNTLELAKKHNIKTTISYISGLDTIENMVNGFKFLKESFNHFPIVNVYQTQTIGQANVMEAEAKKLSYYLESRIQLEKIFKDVKYRPKRWENYRPLWYKYFANEELPFNSFGQLEKV
;
A
#
# COMPACT_ATOMS: atom_id res chain seq x y z
N ALA A 1 4.65 -11.08 -3.78
CA ALA A 1 3.49 -10.21 -4.01
C ALA A 1 2.92 -10.48 -5.40
N VAL A 2 1.60 -10.51 -5.50
CA VAL A 2 0.89 -10.59 -6.77
C VAL A 2 0.36 -9.19 -7.08
N VAL A 3 0.89 -8.60 -8.15
CA VAL A 3 0.51 -7.27 -8.65
C VAL A 3 0.03 -7.47 -10.07
N THR A 4 -1.22 -7.14 -10.32
CA THR A 4 -1.86 -7.35 -11.62
C THR A 4 -2.50 -6.06 -12.11
N GLY A 5 -2.92 -6.04 -13.38
CA GLY A 5 -3.87 -5.03 -13.84
C GLY A 5 -5.23 -5.24 -13.18
N LEU A 6 -6.16 -4.31 -13.45
CA LEU A 6 -7.51 -4.37 -12.90
C LEU A 6 -8.25 -5.61 -13.41
N PHE A 7 -8.68 -6.47 -12.50
CA PHE A 7 -9.53 -7.62 -12.81
C PHE A 7 -10.97 -7.17 -13.13
N LYS A 8 -11.66 -7.96 -13.94
CA LYS A 8 -13.06 -7.68 -14.29
C LYS A 8 -14.05 -7.95 -13.15
N SER A 9 -13.68 -8.86 -12.24
CA SER A 9 -14.52 -9.21 -11.09
C SER A 9 -13.64 -9.66 -9.91
N GLU A 10 -14.19 -9.57 -8.73
CA GLU A 10 -13.62 -10.06 -7.48
C GLU A 10 -13.39 -11.58 -7.51
N GLU A 11 -14.33 -12.33 -8.09
CA GLU A 11 -14.22 -13.78 -8.28
C GLU A 11 -12.95 -14.16 -9.07
N ASN A 12 -12.66 -13.39 -10.13
CA ASN A 12 -11.45 -13.62 -10.92
C ASN A 12 -10.18 -13.40 -10.09
N VAL A 13 -10.16 -12.44 -9.16
CA VAL A 13 -9.05 -12.25 -8.21
C VAL A 13 -8.91 -13.48 -7.31
N VAL A 14 -9.99 -13.90 -6.68
CA VAL A 14 -10.00 -15.05 -5.76
C VAL A 14 -9.49 -16.32 -6.46
N ASN A 15 -10.01 -16.62 -7.63
CA ASN A 15 -9.62 -17.79 -8.41
C ASN A 15 -8.14 -17.73 -8.82
N HIS A 16 -7.68 -16.56 -9.27
CA HIS A 16 -6.28 -16.36 -9.62
C HIS A 16 -5.35 -16.55 -8.42
N MET A 17 -5.70 -16.00 -7.26
CA MET A 17 -4.92 -16.15 -6.05
C MET A 17 -4.88 -17.60 -5.55
N LYS A 18 -5.98 -18.34 -5.65
CA LYS A 18 -6.04 -19.78 -5.36
C LYS A 18 -5.11 -20.57 -6.27
N SER A 19 -5.17 -20.35 -7.57
CA SER A 19 -4.31 -21.04 -8.52
C SER A 19 -2.81 -20.77 -8.27
N ILE A 20 -2.45 -19.52 -7.98
CA ILE A 20 -1.06 -19.20 -7.61
C ILE A 20 -0.67 -19.92 -6.31
N TYR A 21 -1.55 -19.90 -5.30
CA TYR A 21 -1.26 -20.54 -4.01
C TYR A 21 -1.01 -22.05 -4.17
N GLU A 22 -1.83 -22.75 -4.95
CA GLU A 22 -1.66 -24.18 -5.24
C GLU A 22 -0.31 -24.47 -5.86
N VAL A 23 0.05 -23.73 -6.92
CA VAL A 23 1.33 -23.89 -7.60
C VAL A 23 2.50 -23.63 -6.64
N VAL A 24 2.53 -22.50 -5.94
CA VAL A 24 3.68 -22.19 -5.08
C VAL A 24 3.79 -23.14 -3.88
N LYS A 25 2.67 -23.72 -3.43
CA LYS A 25 2.63 -24.72 -2.37
C LYS A 25 3.25 -26.04 -2.83
N GLU A 26 3.01 -26.49 -4.05
CA GLU A 26 3.64 -27.67 -4.65
C GLU A 26 5.18 -27.56 -4.63
N TYR A 27 5.70 -26.35 -4.80
CA TYR A 27 7.15 -26.07 -4.72
C TYR A 27 7.66 -25.80 -3.28
N GLY A 28 6.86 -26.12 -2.25
CA GLY A 28 7.28 -26.00 -0.85
C GLY A 28 7.28 -24.58 -0.30
N PHE A 29 6.59 -23.64 -0.94
CA PHE A 29 6.51 -22.26 -0.45
C PHE A 29 5.71 -22.19 0.85
N ASN A 30 6.35 -21.69 1.91
CA ASN A 30 5.78 -21.50 3.25
C ASN A 30 5.69 -20.00 3.65
N GLY A 31 5.89 -19.13 2.69
CA GLY A 31 5.89 -17.68 2.88
C GLY A 31 4.48 -17.08 2.93
N GLU A 32 4.41 -15.78 2.91
CA GLU A 32 3.18 -15.01 2.87
C GLU A 32 2.80 -14.66 1.44
N LEU A 33 1.56 -14.95 1.06
CA LEU A 33 1.01 -14.55 -0.23
C LEU A 33 0.36 -13.16 -0.07
N MET A 34 0.74 -12.23 -0.94
CA MET A 34 0.32 -10.84 -0.85
C MET A 34 -0.40 -10.42 -2.13
N TYR A 35 -1.61 -9.95 -2.01
CA TYR A 35 -2.36 -9.36 -3.12
C TYR A 35 -2.31 -7.83 -3.05
N PHE A 36 -2.00 -7.22 -4.19
CA PHE A 36 -1.95 -5.76 -4.36
C PHE A 36 -3.01 -5.34 -5.37
N GLY A 37 -4.13 -4.82 -4.88
CA GLY A 37 -5.28 -4.43 -5.71
C GLY A 37 -6.38 -3.75 -4.90
N CYS A 38 -7.50 -3.44 -5.53
CA CYS A 38 -8.66 -2.82 -4.90
C CYS A 38 -9.99 -3.49 -5.28
N GLU A 39 -9.95 -4.63 -5.93
CA GLU A 39 -11.12 -5.31 -6.48
C GLU A 39 -11.81 -6.22 -5.48
N VAL A 40 -11.12 -6.62 -4.41
CA VAL A 40 -11.66 -7.49 -3.36
C VAL A 40 -12.34 -6.62 -2.32
N ASN A 41 -13.66 -6.73 -2.18
CA ASN A 41 -14.46 -5.88 -1.29
C ASN A 41 -15.54 -6.64 -0.52
N SER A 42 -15.94 -7.85 -0.94
CA SER A 42 -16.92 -8.65 -0.23
C SER A 42 -16.32 -9.47 0.91
N GLU A 43 -17.13 -9.73 1.94
CA GLU A 43 -16.72 -10.59 3.05
C GLU A 43 -16.45 -12.03 2.58
N ASP A 44 -17.25 -12.54 1.64
CA ASP A 44 -17.10 -13.89 1.10
C ASP A 44 -15.75 -14.08 0.39
N ALA A 45 -15.35 -13.12 -0.44
CA ALA A 45 -14.04 -13.16 -1.10
C ALA A 45 -12.88 -13.10 -0.09
N LEU A 46 -13.00 -12.27 0.94
CA LEU A 46 -12.00 -12.18 2.01
C LEU A 46 -11.91 -13.47 2.81
N ILE A 47 -13.04 -14.14 3.10
CA ILE A 47 -13.05 -15.46 3.73
C ILE A 47 -12.31 -16.48 2.87
N GLU A 48 -12.57 -16.50 1.56
CA GLU A 48 -11.88 -17.41 0.66
C GLU A 48 -10.36 -17.16 0.60
N LEU A 49 -9.96 -15.91 0.56
CA LEU A 49 -8.54 -15.53 0.56
C LEU A 49 -7.85 -15.84 1.89
N SER A 50 -8.56 -15.71 3.02
CA SER A 50 -8.00 -16.05 4.35
C SER A 50 -7.65 -17.54 4.49
N LYS A 51 -8.26 -18.43 3.69
CA LYS A 51 -7.95 -19.86 3.65
C LYS A 51 -6.61 -20.18 2.99
N LEU A 52 -6.01 -19.22 2.28
CA LEU A 52 -4.71 -19.38 1.61
C LEU A 52 -3.50 -19.33 2.57
N GLY A 53 -3.73 -19.50 3.86
CA GLY A 53 -2.67 -19.49 4.87
C GLY A 53 -2.25 -18.08 5.24
N LYS A 54 -0.94 -17.78 5.17
CA LYS A 54 -0.44 -16.42 5.45
C LYS A 54 -0.76 -15.52 4.27
N PHE A 55 -1.81 -14.72 4.42
CA PHE A 55 -2.28 -13.82 3.36
C PHE A 55 -2.26 -12.36 3.82
N SER A 56 -1.92 -11.45 2.92
CA SER A 56 -2.03 -10.01 3.15
C SER A 56 -2.64 -9.28 1.96
N LEU A 57 -3.42 -8.27 2.28
CA LEU A 57 -4.06 -7.36 1.33
C LEU A 57 -3.39 -5.98 1.40
N ILE A 58 -2.79 -5.58 0.29
CA ILE A 58 -2.36 -4.20 0.07
C ILE A 58 -3.43 -3.53 -0.78
N TYR A 59 -4.26 -2.71 -0.15
CA TYR A 59 -5.34 -2.03 -0.84
C TYR A 59 -4.81 -0.85 -1.66
N ALA A 60 -4.96 -0.91 -2.97
CA ALA A 60 -4.45 0.09 -3.90
C ALA A 60 -5.35 1.33 -3.93
N LEU A 61 -5.23 2.20 -2.92
CA LEU A 61 -6.04 3.41 -2.79
C LEU A 61 -5.52 4.54 -3.67
N ASP A 62 -4.22 4.69 -3.77
CA ASP A 62 -3.44 5.67 -4.53
C ASP A 62 -3.48 7.10 -3.99
N ASN A 63 -4.63 7.74 -3.85
CA ASN A 63 -4.79 9.10 -3.33
C ASN A 63 -6.15 9.29 -2.66
N PHE A 64 -6.33 10.43 -1.97
CA PHE A 64 -7.55 10.74 -1.23
C PHE A 64 -8.46 11.74 -1.96
N SER A 65 -7.91 12.79 -2.57
CA SER A 65 -8.70 13.94 -3.04
C SER A 65 -8.90 14.02 -4.55
N LYS A 66 -8.00 13.48 -5.36
CA LYS A 66 -8.02 13.63 -6.83
C LYS A 66 -8.45 12.34 -7.56
N ARG A 67 -9.25 11.49 -6.93
CA ARG A 67 -9.56 10.15 -7.42
C ARG A 67 -10.25 10.14 -8.78
N GLU A 68 -11.28 10.96 -8.97
CA GLU A 68 -11.99 11.04 -10.25
C GLU A 68 -11.14 11.59 -11.40
N LEU A 69 -10.19 12.47 -11.09
CA LEU A 69 -9.29 13.06 -12.07
C LEU A 69 -8.19 12.09 -12.53
N LEU A 70 -7.70 11.24 -11.63
CA LEU A 70 -6.47 10.48 -11.81
C LEU A 70 -6.68 9.00 -12.08
N LEU A 71 -7.76 8.43 -11.60
CA LEU A 71 -8.00 7.00 -11.66
C LEU A 71 -8.91 6.62 -12.83
N SER A 72 -8.85 5.37 -13.25
CA SER A 72 -9.84 4.84 -14.19
C SER A 72 -11.26 5.00 -13.62
N LYS A 73 -12.27 5.10 -14.50
CA LYS A 73 -13.67 5.25 -14.10
C LYS A 73 -14.10 4.20 -13.06
N THR A 74 -13.71 2.95 -13.25
CA THR A 74 -14.04 1.87 -12.32
C THR A 74 -13.39 2.06 -10.96
N LYS A 75 -12.11 2.42 -10.94
CA LYS A 75 -11.34 2.59 -9.70
C LYS A 75 -11.74 3.86 -8.94
N SER A 76 -12.12 4.92 -9.63
CA SER A 76 -12.56 6.17 -9.01
C SER A 76 -13.90 6.06 -8.27
N LEU A 77 -14.75 5.09 -8.66
CA LEU A 77 -16.01 4.81 -7.97
C LEU A 77 -15.82 4.19 -6.58
N ILE A 78 -14.68 3.55 -6.33
CA ILE A 78 -14.36 3.00 -5.00
C ILE A 78 -14.01 4.17 -4.07
N THR A 79 -14.82 4.41 -3.07
CA THR A 79 -14.61 5.49 -2.12
C THR A 79 -13.58 5.14 -1.04
N VAL A 80 -13.08 6.15 -0.33
CA VAL A 80 -12.21 5.92 0.85
C VAL A 80 -12.95 5.15 1.94
N ASN A 81 -14.27 5.34 2.05
CA ASN A 81 -15.12 4.60 2.99
C ASN A 81 -15.25 3.11 2.60
N ASP A 82 -15.36 2.80 1.32
CA ASP A 82 -15.37 1.40 0.84
C ASP A 82 -14.02 0.73 1.18
N ALA A 83 -12.92 1.42 0.94
CA ALA A 83 -11.59 0.94 1.32
C ALA A 83 -11.50 0.67 2.84
N ARG A 84 -12.03 1.56 3.67
CA ARG A 84 -12.10 1.38 5.12
C ARG A 84 -12.86 0.11 5.49
N ASN A 85 -14.08 -0.03 4.97
CA ASN A 85 -14.94 -1.19 5.26
C ASN A 85 -14.27 -2.50 4.85
N THR A 86 -13.66 -2.55 3.67
CA THR A 86 -12.93 -3.74 3.20
C THR A 86 -11.77 -4.09 4.10
N LEU A 87 -10.97 -3.10 4.51
CA LEU A 87 -9.81 -3.33 5.37
C LEU A 87 -10.23 -3.80 6.78
N GLU A 88 -11.32 -3.26 7.32
CA GLU A 88 -11.89 -3.70 8.61
C GLU A 88 -12.40 -5.15 8.53
N LEU A 89 -13.09 -5.52 7.45
CA LEU A 89 -13.52 -6.89 7.20
C LEU A 89 -12.31 -7.84 7.06
N ALA A 90 -11.30 -7.45 6.29
CA ALA A 90 -10.10 -8.26 6.11
C ALA A 90 -9.39 -8.51 7.45
N LYS A 91 -9.27 -7.50 8.31
CA LYS A 91 -8.73 -7.66 9.67
C LYS A 91 -9.53 -8.64 10.52
N LYS A 92 -10.87 -8.60 10.44
CA LYS A 92 -11.78 -9.51 11.14
C LYS A 92 -11.50 -10.98 10.78
N HIS A 93 -11.09 -11.22 9.53
CA HIS A 93 -10.71 -12.55 9.03
C HIS A 93 -9.19 -12.84 9.13
N ASN A 94 -8.47 -12.14 10.03
CA ASN A 94 -7.03 -12.31 10.28
C ASN A 94 -6.13 -12.08 9.04
N ILE A 95 -6.61 -11.37 8.05
CA ILE A 95 -5.80 -10.93 6.92
C ILE A 95 -4.97 -9.72 7.36
N LYS A 96 -3.70 -9.74 7.06
CA LYS A 96 -2.86 -8.56 7.24
C LYS A 96 -3.23 -7.51 6.21
N THR A 97 -3.36 -6.27 6.66
CA THR A 97 -3.87 -5.20 5.81
C THR A 97 -2.97 -3.97 5.84
N THR A 98 -2.80 -3.36 4.69
CA THR A 98 -2.23 -2.03 4.52
C THR A 98 -2.79 -1.38 3.26
N ILE A 99 -2.46 -0.12 3.06
CA ILE A 99 -2.79 0.59 1.82
C ILE A 99 -1.54 0.98 1.04
N SER A 100 -1.68 1.07 -0.26
CA SER A 100 -0.73 1.77 -1.13
C SER A 100 -1.23 3.17 -1.39
N TYR A 101 -0.35 4.14 -1.20
CA TYR A 101 -0.60 5.56 -1.37
C TYR A 101 0.49 6.18 -2.24
N ILE A 102 0.12 7.14 -3.07
CA ILE A 102 1.03 7.87 -3.95
C ILE A 102 1.16 9.32 -3.44
N SER A 103 2.26 9.60 -2.77
CA SER A 103 2.59 10.94 -2.28
C SER A 103 2.94 11.88 -3.43
N GLY A 104 2.43 13.10 -3.38
CA GLY A 104 2.59 14.11 -4.42
C GLY A 104 1.30 14.47 -5.16
N LEU A 105 0.20 13.82 -4.84
CA LEU A 105 -1.11 14.05 -5.46
C LEU A 105 -2.08 14.81 -4.55
N ASP A 106 -1.97 14.65 -3.25
CA ASP A 106 -2.81 15.32 -2.24
C ASP A 106 -2.02 16.43 -1.53
N THR A 107 -2.71 17.41 -0.98
CA THR A 107 -2.11 18.32 0.02
C THR A 107 -1.71 17.51 1.27
N ILE A 108 -0.77 18.02 2.06
CA ILE A 108 -0.40 17.40 3.34
C ILE A 108 -1.64 17.25 4.24
N GLU A 109 -2.51 18.25 4.26
CA GLU A 109 -3.75 18.23 5.06
C GLU A 109 -4.68 17.09 4.62
N ASN A 110 -4.98 16.97 3.32
CA ASN A 110 -5.83 15.92 2.79
C ASN A 110 -5.24 14.52 3.07
N MET A 111 -3.93 14.37 2.89
CA MET A 111 -3.22 13.15 3.22
C MET A 111 -3.39 12.79 4.70
N VAL A 112 -3.12 13.75 5.60
CA VAL A 112 -3.22 13.55 7.05
C VAL A 112 -4.66 13.18 7.46
N ASN A 113 -5.66 13.87 6.94
CA ASN A 113 -7.06 13.59 7.23
C ASN A 113 -7.48 12.20 6.72
N GLY A 114 -7.09 11.84 5.50
CA GLY A 114 -7.35 10.53 4.92
C GLY A 114 -6.71 9.39 5.73
N PHE A 115 -5.44 9.54 6.11
CA PHE A 115 -4.76 8.52 6.93
C PHE A 115 -5.31 8.45 8.35
N LYS A 116 -5.68 9.55 8.98
CA LYS A 116 -6.36 9.54 10.29
C LYS A 116 -7.70 8.81 10.22
N PHE A 117 -8.47 9.02 9.15
CA PHE A 117 -9.74 8.34 8.93
C PHE A 117 -9.57 6.82 8.80
N LEU A 118 -8.48 6.37 8.15
CA LEU A 118 -8.20 4.95 7.91
C LEU A 118 -7.34 4.29 8.99
N LYS A 119 -6.78 5.04 9.95
CA LYS A 119 -5.75 4.55 10.88
C LYS A 119 -6.07 3.21 11.53
N GLU A 120 -7.29 3.04 11.98
CA GLU A 120 -7.72 1.83 12.70
C GLU A 120 -8.13 0.68 11.76
N SER A 121 -8.25 0.94 10.45
CA SER A 121 -8.76 -0.05 9.49
C SER A 121 -7.69 -1.04 9.02
N PHE A 122 -6.40 -0.72 9.17
CA PHE A 122 -5.30 -1.58 8.77
C PHE A 122 -4.23 -1.71 9.86
N ASN A 123 -3.36 -2.71 9.75
CA ASN A 123 -2.45 -3.10 10.83
C ASN A 123 -0.96 -3.07 10.46
N HIS A 124 -0.64 -2.68 9.22
CA HIS A 124 0.72 -2.47 8.77
C HIS A 124 0.95 -1.02 8.38
N PHE A 125 2.20 -0.56 8.47
CA PHE A 125 2.56 0.78 7.99
C PHE A 125 2.25 0.91 6.50
N PRO A 126 1.66 2.04 6.03
CA PRO A 126 1.27 2.20 4.64
C PRO A 126 2.48 2.15 3.69
N ILE A 127 2.25 1.58 2.51
CA ILE A 127 3.22 1.63 1.41
C ILE A 127 3.07 2.98 0.72
N VAL A 128 4.12 3.78 0.76
CA VAL A 128 4.11 5.13 0.20
C VAL A 128 5.05 5.21 -1.00
N ASN A 129 4.47 5.40 -2.15
CA ASN A 129 5.20 5.66 -3.39
C ASN A 129 5.22 7.17 -3.67
N VAL A 130 6.16 7.62 -4.49
CA VAL A 130 6.18 9.02 -4.93
C VAL A 130 5.66 9.11 -6.34
N TYR A 131 4.78 10.08 -6.57
CA TYR A 131 4.28 10.38 -7.90
C TYR A 131 5.45 10.82 -8.81
N GLN A 132 5.62 10.11 -9.89
CA GLN A 132 6.63 10.43 -10.91
C GLN A 132 5.92 10.83 -12.20
N THR A 133 6.24 12.00 -12.70
CA THR A 133 5.65 12.54 -13.93
C THR A 133 6.53 12.19 -15.14
N GLN A 134 5.91 11.68 -16.18
CA GLN A 134 6.57 11.39 -17.47
C GLN A 134 6.11 12.34 -18.58
N THR A 135 5.02 13.05 -18.37
CA THR A 135 4.43 13.98 -19.33
C THR A 135 4.04 15.30 -18.65
N ILE A 136 3.91 16.37 -19.46
CA ILE A 136 3.44 17.68 -18.99
C ILE A 136 2.03 17.55 -18.36
N GLY A 137 1.13 16.76 -18.96
CA GLY A 137 -0.21 16.54 -18.43
C GLY A 137 -0.18 15.92 -17.02
N GLN A 138 0.70 14.94 -16.79
CA GLN A 138 0.91 14.35 -15.46
C GLN A 138 1.53 15.36 -14.48
N ALA A 139 2.41 16.24 -14.93
CA ALA A 139 2.99 17.27 -14.08
C ALA A 139 1.94 18.29 -13.58
N ASN A 140 0.91 18.56 -14.38
CA ASN A 140 -0.16 19.50 -14.02
C ASN A 140 -1.09 18.99 -12.91
N VAL A 141 -1.18 17.68 -12.69
CA VAL A 141 -2.01 17.10 -11.62
C VAL A 141 -1.25 16.90 -10.30
N MET A 142 0.09 17.01 -10.35
CA MET A 142 0.91 16.99 -9.15
C MET A 142 0.57 18.16 -8.24
N GLU A 143 0.58 17.93 -6.93
CA GLU A 143 0.43 18.99 -5.94
C GLU A 143 1.59 20.00 -6.06
N ALA A 144 1.28 21.30 -6.00
CA ALA A 144 2.27 22.35 -6.24
C ALA A 144 3.50 22.25 -5.31
N GLU A 145 3.25 21.98 -4.02
CA GLU A 145 4.30 21.83 -3.01
C GLU A 145 5.10 20.53 -3.19
N ALA A 146 4.55 19.52 -3.87
CA ALA A 146 5.24 18.25 -4.13
C ALA A 146 6.41 18.36 -5.13
N LYS A 147 6.63 19.54 -5.71
CA LYS A 147 7.84 19.85 -6.46
C LYS A 147 9.05 20.10 -5.55
N LYS A 148 8.85 20.20 -4.24
CA LYS A 148 9.89 20.47 -3.24
C LYS A 148 10.14 19.22 -2.38
N LEU A 149 11.38 18.97 -2.02
CA LEU A 149 11.74 17.88 -1.12
C LEU A 149 11.05 18.03 0.23
N SER A 150 10.89 19.25 0.74
CA SER A 150 10.23 19.55 2.01
C SER A 150 8.82 18.96 2.13
N TYR A 151 8.05 18.90 1.04
CA TYR A 151 6.74 18.26 1.03
C TYR A 151 6.83 16.77 1.40
N TYR A 152 7.77 16.03 0.81
CA TYR A 152 7.93 14.58 1.07
C TYR A 152 8.47 14.32 2.47
N LEU A 153 9.33 15.19 2.96
CA LEU A 153 9.83 15.14 4.33
C LEU A 153 8.68 15.34 5.32
N GLU A 154 7.87 16.37 5.12
CA GLU A 154 6.70 16.64 5.96
C GLU A 154 5.65 15.52 5.85
N SER A 155 5.36 15.00 4.65
CA SER A 155 4.50 13.84 4.46
C SER A 155 4.96 12.67 5.33
N ARG A 156 6.25 12.37 5.34
CA ARG A 156 6.81 11.28 6.14
C ARG A 156 6.72 11.56 7.64
N ILE A 157 7.02 12.76 8.09
CA ILE A 157 6.89 13.17 9.51
C ILE A 157 5.46 12.96 9.99
N GLN A 158 4.48 13.37 9.20
CA GLN A 158 3.07 13.22 9.56
C GLN A 158 2.65 11.74 9.62
N LEU A 159 3.07 10.92 8.66
CA LEU A 159 2.82 9.48 8.68
C LEU A 159 3.44 8.80 9.89
N GLU A 160 4.67 9.13 10.24
CA GLU A 160 5.33 8.58 11.44
C GLU A 160 4.59 8.97 12.73
N LYS A 161 4.04 10.18 12.81
CA LYS A 161 3.21 10.61 13.94
C LYS A 161 1.89 9.86 14.02
N ILE A 162 1.20 9.68 12.87
CA ILE A 162 -0.08 8.98 12.80
C ILE A 162 0.08 7.50 13.16
N PHE A 163 1.12 6.86 12.64
CA PHE A 163 1.37 5.41 12.76
C PHE A 163 2.49 5.06 13.74
N LYS A 164 2.77 5.91 14.73
CA LYS A 164 3.83 5.68 15.72
C LYS A 164 3.71 4.33 16.43
N ASP A 165 2.47 3.89 16.69
CA ASP A 165 2.17 2.69 17.45
C ASP A 165 2.00 1.43 16.58
N VAL A 166 2.12 1.56 15.25
CA VAL A 166 1.99 0.43 14.33
C VAL A 166 3.19 -0.50 14.47
N LYS A 167 2.90 -1.74 14.89
CA LYS A 167 3.91 -2.77 15.16
C LYS A 167 4.60 -3.27 13.89
N TYR A 168 3.83 -3.44 12.81
CA TYR A 168 4.33 -4.03 11.56
C TYR A 168 4.76 -2.94 10.59
N ARG A 169 6.07 -2.71 10.56
CA ARG A 169 6.71 -1.78 9.63
C ARG A 169 7.48 -2.53 8.56
N PRO A 170 7.56 -1.99 7.33
CA PRO A 170 8.38 -2.59 6.31
C PRO A 170 9.84 -2.65 6.80
N LYS A 171 10.53 -3.71 6.45
CA LYS A 171 11.97 -3.79 6.68
C LYS A 171 12.68 -2.74 5.83
N ARG A 172 13.88 -2.35 6.22
CA ARG A 172 14.61 -1.27 5.54
C ARG A 172 14.79 -1.51 4.05
N TRP A 173 15.03 -2.75 3.63
CA TRP A 173 15.19 -3.12 2.22
C TRP A 173 13.86 -3.24 1.44
N GLU A 174 12.74 -3.29 2.13
CA GLU A 174 11.41 -3.30 1.51
C GLU A 174 10.92 -1.88 1.21
N ASN A 175 11.65 -0.87 1.71
CA ASN A 175 11.35 0.52 1.46
C ASN A 175 12.37 1.09 0.46
N TYR A 176 11.90 1.53 -0.69
CA TYR A 176 12.74 2.11 -1.75
C TYR A 176 13.56 3.33 -1.34
N ARG A 177 13.50 3.77 -0.07
CA ARG A 177 14.11 5.02 0.38
C ARG A 177 14.80 4.88 1.73
N PRO A 178 15.92 4.17 1.80
CA PRO A 178 16.70 4.05 3.02
C PRO A 178 17.13 5.41 3.61
N LEU A 179 17.30 6.43 2.77
CA LEU A 179 17.57 7.80 3.20
C LEU A 179 16.47 8.40 4.10
N TRP A 180 15.23 7.97 3.95
CA TRP A 180 14.14 8.41 4.79
C TRP A 180 14.29 7.88 6.22
N TYR A 181 14.70 6.64 6.39
CA TYR A 181 14.95 6.07 7.71
C TYR A 181 16.11 6.80 8.41
N LYS A 182 17.20 7.06 7.69
CA LYS A 182 18.32 7.81 8.23
C LYS A 182 17.91 9.22 8.68
N TYR A 183 17.13 9.89 7.85
CA TYR A 183 16.72 11.26 8.12
C TYR A 183 15.69 11.37 9.26
N PHE A 184 14.69 10.48 9.30
CA PHE A 184 13.57 10.61 10.23
C PHE A 184 13.71 9.80 11.51
N ALA A 185 14.38 8.66 11.46
CA ALA A 185 14.56 7.82 12.62
C ALA A 185 15.86 8.09 13.35
N ASN A 186 16.69 9.01 12.82
CA ASN A 186 18.07 9.21 13.29
C ASN A 186 18.86 7.89 13.35
N GLU A 187 18.46 6.91 12.55
CA GLU A 187 19.06 5.60 12.51
C GLU A 187 20.20 5.60 11.49
N GLU A 188 21.37 5.20 11.93
CA GLU A 188 22.43 4.87 10.99
C GLU A 188 22.03 3.61 10.21
N LEU A 189 22.03 3.72 8.88
CA LEU A 189 21.94 2.53 8.04
C LEU A 189 23.16 1.68 8.34
N PRO A 190 23.02 0.42 8.79
CA PRO A 190 24.17 -0.43 8.96
C PRO A 190 24.89 -0.51 7.62
N PHE A 191 26.18 -0.23 7.63
CA PHE A 191 27.04 -0.19 6.44
C PHE A 191 26.94 -1.48 5.59
N ASN A 192 26.56 -2.57 6.24
CA ASN A 192 26.41 -3.91 5.64
C ASN A 192 25.07 -4.16 4.95
N SER A 193 24.11 -3.24 5.00
CA SER A 193 22.82 -3.46 4.31
C SER A 193 22.91 -3.39 2.78
N PHE A 194 23.94 -2.75 2.25
CA PHE A 194 24.23 -2.78 0.81
C PHE A 194 25.13 -3.95 0.39
N GLY A 195 26.02 -4.42 1.27
CA GLY A 195 26.90 -5.56 0.98
C GLY A 195 26.21 -6.93 1.01
N GLN A 196 24.99 -7.01 1.49
CA GLN A 196 24.19 -8.24 1.42
C GLN A 196 23.44 -8.39 0.08
N LEU A 197 23.24 -7.29 -0.67
CA LEU A 197 22.67 -7.33 -2.02
C LEU A 197 23.68 -7.77 -3.09
N GLU A 198 24.98 -7.71 -2.79
CA GLU A 198 26.04 -8.20 -3.68
C GLU A 198 26.32 -9.72 -3.58
N LYS A 199 25.59 -10.41 -2.69
CA LYS A 199 25.76 -11.85 -2.44
C LYS A 199 24.55 -12.71 -2.82
N VAL A 200 23.63 -12.17 -3.62
CA VAL A 200 22.51 -12.95 -4.19
C VAL A 200 22.71 -13.12 -5.68
#